data_740f6b0b385a04aaab673830f9a14185
#
_entry.id   740f6b0b385a04aaab673830f9a14185
#
_cell.length_a   1.000
_cell.length_b   1.000
_cell.length_c   1.000
_cell.angle_alpha   90.00
_cell.angle_beta   90.00
_cell.angle_gamma   90.00
#
_symmetry.space_group_name_H-M   'P 1'
#
loop_
_entity.id
_entity.type
_entity.pdbx_description
1 polymer ?
#
loop_
_entity_poly.entity_id
_entity_poly.type
_entity_poly.pdbx_seq_one_letter_code
_entity_poly.pdbx_strand_id
1 'polypeptide(L)'
;MIKAIQIAYDNSFEKECMIAAEAGFKHISVNFNNTPTPTDETYDKAPDHILGVLDRYGLRAVQTHLYYYYPLLSAEKTEPELENRILREIEVSGKIGAKWCAWHTRYYKSGEWQSGEFNEELTLRYNYESVSRYLEQAKKFGTGIALENLFGIMMFGGTDLLIRICDSFHSDAVGICWDTGHANISKEDQAESITKLGTRIKCTHIHNNFGVRDDHAPPIYGNIEWNRVMPALSATGYNGPLTLETHCWYDSDELLRSFMKHNYDSITYLESLMQP
;
A
#
# COMPACT_ATOMS: atom_id res chain seq x y z
N MET A 1 3.97 -1.04 -18.09
CA MET A 1 4.08 -1.05 -16.60
C MET A 1 3.48 -2.33 -16.03
N ILE A 2 3.84 -2.70 -14.80
CA ILE A 2 3.15 -3.76 -14.06
C ILE A 2 1.81 -3.19 -13.57
N LYS A 3 0.69 -3.79 -14.02
CA LYS A 3 -0.67 -3.46 -13.56
C LYS A 3 -1.10 -4.49 -12.52
N ALA A 4 -1.42 -4.02 -11.31
CA ALA A 4 -1.85 -4.87 -10.21
C ALA A 4 -3.15 -4.36 -9.59
N ILE A 5 -3.84 -5.25 -8.90
CA ILE A 5 -5.01 -4.91 -8.08
C ILE A 5 -4.82 -5.51 -6.69
N GLN A 6 -5.25 -4.79 -5.66
CA GLN A 6 -5.22 -5.27 -4.30
C GLN A 6 -6.38 -6.25 -4.05
N ILE A 7 -6.06 -7.39 -3.47
CA ILE A 7 -7.01 -8.45 -3.09
C ILE A 7 -6.78 -8.82 -1.63
N ALA A 8 -7.85 -8.87 -0.86
CA ALA A 8 -7.80 -9.25 0.55
C ALA A 8 -7.48 -10.76 0.70
N TYR A 9 -6.59 -11.08 1.64
CA TYR A 9 -6.31 -12.47 1.99
C TYR A 9 -7.34 -12.96 3.03
N ASP A 10 -8.49 -13.35 2.52
CA ASP A 10 -9.63 -13.86 3.30
C ASP A 10 -10.29 -15.03 2.56
N ASN A 11 -11.51 -15.37 2.96
CA ASN A 11 -12.26 -16.49 2.37
C ASN A 11 -12.63 -16.28 0.89
N SER A 12 -12.58 -15.06 0.38
CA SER A 12 -12.88 -14.73 -1.02
C SER A 12 -11.64 -14.72 -1.93
N PHE A 13 -10.43 -14.85 -1.35
CA PHE A 13 -9.14 -14.65 -2.03
C PHE A 13 -9.04 -15.39 -3.36
N GLU A 14 -9.31 -16.70 -3.38
CA GLU A 14 -9.20 -17.51 -4.61
C GLU A 14 -10.20 -17.05 -5.67
N LYS A 15 -11.46 -16.77 -5.27
CA LYS A 15 -12.49 -16.29 -6.20
C LYS A 15 -12.09 -14.94 -6.82
N GLU A 16 -11.61 -14.01 -6.01
CA GLU A 16 -11.21 -12.68 -6.48
C GLU A 16 -9.97 -12.76 -7.38
N CYS A 17 -8.99 -13.61 -7.07
CA CYS A 17 -7.86 -13.89 -7.94
C CYS A 17 -8.29 -14.46 -9.31
N MET A 18 -9.23 -15.39 -9.34
CA MET A 18 -9.78 -15.93 -10.58
C MET A 18 -10.40 -14.82 -11.43
N ILE A 19 -11.27 -14.00 -10.83
CA ILE A 19 -11.97 -12.91 -11.52
C ILE A 19 -10.99 -11.81 -11.99
N ALA A 20 -9.98 -11.49 -11.19
CA ALA A 20 -8.93 -10.54 -11.59
C ALA A 20 -8.14 -11.06 -12.81
N ALA A 21 -7.80 -12.36 -12.84
CA ALA A 21 -7.12 -12.97 -13.98
C ALA A 21 -7.99 -12.95 -15.25
N GLU A 22 -9.29 -13.24 -15.13
CA GLU A 22 -10.26 -13.15 -16.22
C GLU A 22 -10.41 -11.72 -16.77
N ALA A 23 -10.32 -10.70 -15.88
CA ALA A 23 -10.34 -9.30 -16.27
C ALA A 23 -9.08 -8.85 -17.02
N GLY A 24 -7.98 -9.61 -16.93
CA GLY A 24 -6.71 -9.35 -17.62
C GLY A 24 -5.51 -9.05 -16.73
N PHE A 25 -5.69 -8.97 -15.42
CA PHE A 25 -4.57 -8.80 -14.49
C PHE A 25 -3.62 -9.99 -14.54
N LYS A 26 -2.34 -9.71 -14.37
CA LYS A 26 -1.27 -10.72 -14.20
C LYS A 26 -0.57 -10.55 -12.86
N HIS A 27 -0.87 -9.49 -12.14
CA HIS A 27 -0.23 -9.18 -10.86
C HIS A 27 -1.28 -8.71 -9.85
N ILE A 28 -1.01 -9.03 -8.59
CA ILE A 28 -1.82 -8.59 -7.45
C ILE A 28 -0.96 -8.01 -6.33
N SER A 29 -1.59 -7.21 -5.48
CA SER A 29 -1.15 -6.89 -4.13
C SER A 29 -2.00 -7.69 -3.14
N VAL A 30 -1.36 -8.41 -2.21
CA VAL A 30 -2.08 -9.17 -1.18
C VAL A 30 -2.28 -8.30 0.05
N ASN A 31 -3.52 -8.11 0.48
CA ASN A 31 -3.87 -7.32 1.66
C ASN A 31 -4.19 -8.21 2.85
N PHE A 32 -3.43 -8.07 3.94
CA PHE A 32 -3.60 -8.87 5.15
C PHE A 32 -4.59 -8.28 6.18
N ASN A 33 -5.14 -7.08 5.95
CA ASN A 33 -6.01 -6.42 6.94
C ASN A 33 -7.29 -7.21 7.26
N ASN A 34 -7.85 -7.89 6.28
CA ASN A 34 -9.07 -8.67 6.41
C ASN A 34 -8.81 -10.16 6.72
N THR A 35 -7.55 -10.56 6.90
CA THR A 35 -7.23 -11.93 7.26
C THR A 35 -7.93 -12.28 8.60
N PRO A 36 -8.79 -13.29 8.63
CA PRO A 36 -9.45 -13.71 9.87
C PRO A 36 -8.40 -14.05 10.91
N THR A 37 -8.66 -13.74 12.20
CA THR A 37 -7.73 -13.84 13.34
C THR A 37 -6.61 -14.88 13.07
N PRO A 38 -5.45 -14.49 12.57
CA PRO A 38 -4.48 -15.45 12.07
C PRO A 38 -3.75 -16.08 13.25
N THR A 39 -3.63 -17.39 13.17
CA THR A 39 -2.75 -18.18 14.03
C THR A 39 -1.39 -18.37 13.36
N ASP A 40 -0.39 -18.84 14.11
CA ASP A 40 0.88 -19.22 13.50
C ASP A 40 0.70 -20.27 12.39
N GLU A 41 -0.23 -21.23 12.59
CA GLU A 41 -0.58 -22.23 11.55
C GLU A 41 -1.14 -21.59 10.28
N THR A 42 -1.93 -20.52 10.42
CA THR A 42 -2.42 -19.74 9.26
C THR A 42 -1.27 -19.19 8.43
N TYR A 43 -0.30 -18.55 9.10
CA TYR A 43 0.86 -17.98 8.41
C TYR A 43 1.84 -19.03 7.89
N ASP A 44 1.96 -20.19 8.53
CA ASP A 44 2.79 -21.28 8.02
C ASP A 44 2.27 -21.83 6.69
N LYS A 45 0.96 -21.87 6.51
CA LYS A 45 0.28 -22.37 5.30
C LYS A 45 0.06 -21.28 4.24
N ALA A 46 0.04 -20.00 4.63
CA ALA A 46 -0.29 -18.90 3.73
C ALA A 46 0.59 -18.82 2.48
N PRO A 47 1.93 -18.96 2.53
CA PRO A 47 2.74 -18.90 1.33
C PRO A 47 2.36 -19.94 0.29
N ASP A 48 2.23 -21.21 0.69
CA ASP A 48 1.89 -22.32 -0.20
C ASP A 48 0.47 -22.17 -0.76
N HIS A 49 -0.48 -21.75 0.07
CA HIS A 49 -1.85 -21.48 -0.36
C HIS A 49 -1.90 -20.32 -1.37
N ILE A 50 -1.28 -19.18 -1.06
CA ILE A 50 -1.25 -18.02 -1.97
C ILE A 50 -0.58 -18.40 -3.29
N LEU A 51 0.62 -18.99 -3.25
CA LEU A 51 1.33 -19.39 -4.46
C LEU A 51 0.53 -20.42 -5.29
N GLY A 52 -0.12 -21.38 -4.65
CA GLY A 52 -0.97 -22.37 -5.34
C GLY A 52 -2.15 -21.71 -6.07
N VAL A 53 -2.79 -20.70 -5.47
CA VAL A 53 -3.86 -19.92 -6.10
C VAL A 53 -3.28 -19.08 -7.25
N LEU A 54 -2.17 -18.37 -7.02
CA LEU A 54 -1.56 -17.53 -8.04
C LEU A 54 -1.11 -18.33 -9.27
N ASP A 55 -0.48 -19.48 -9.07
CA ASP A 55 -0.04 -20.37 -10.16
C ASP A 55 -1.24 -20.89 -10.97
N ARG A 56 -2.33 -21.26 -10.29
CA ARG A 56 -3.56 -21.76 -10.95
C ARG A 56 -4.14 -20.75 -11.93
N TYR A 57 -4.09 -19.46 -11.61
CA TYR A 57 -4.67 -18.40 -12.43
C TYR A 57 -3.65 -17.58 -13.22
N GLY A 58 -2.37 -17.97 -13.19
CA GLY A 58 -1.29 -17.29 -13.90
C GLY A 58 -1.01 -15.88 -13.39
N LEU A 59 -1.16 -15.68 -12.08
CA LEU A 59 -0.92 -14.42 -11.38
C LEU A 59 0.43 -14.43 -10.66
N ARG A 60 0.90 -13.24 -10.26
CA ARG A 60 2.08 -13.04 -9.39
C ARG A 60 1.81 -11.96 -8.36
N ALA A 61 2.28 -12.18 -7.14
CA ALA A 61 2.30 -11.12 -6.13
C ALA A 61 3.47 -10.16 -6.43
N VAL A 62 3.21 -8.85 -6.33
CA VAL A 62 4.24 -7.81 -6.54
C VAL A 62 4.40 -6.91 -5.33
N GLN A 63 3.36 -6.81 -4.54
CA GLN A 63 3.24 -5.96 -3.36
C GLN A 63 2.34 -6.64 -2.34
N THR A 64 2.47 -6.26 -1.09
CA THR A 64 1.51 -6.62 -0.04
C THR A 64 1.14 -5.37 0.77
N HIS A 65 0.02 -5.44 1.47
CA HIS A 65 -0.37 -4.48 2.47
C HIS A 65 -0.38 -5.15 3.84
N LEU A 66 0.44 -4.64 4.76
CA LEU A 66 0.53 -5.16 6.12
C LEU A 66 -0.70 -4.74 6.93
N TYR A 67 -0.97 -5.47 8.01
CA TYR A 67 -2.03 -5.14 8.95
C TYR A 67 -1.85 -3.73 9.54
N TYR A 68 -2.94 -3.00 9.75
CA TYR A 68 -2.97 -1.62 10.29
C TYR A 68 -2.59 -1.55 11.77
N TYR A 69 -1.51 -2.20 12.14
CA TYR A 69 -1.03 -2.15 13.51
C TYR A 69 -0.10 -0.97 13.73
N TYR A 70 -0.34 -0.28 14.82
CA TYR A 70 0.49 0.84 15.26
C TYR A 70 1.12 0.49 16.61
N PRO A 71 2.34 -0.10 16.62
CA PRO A 71 3.02 -0.43 17.86
C PRO A 71 3.24 0.84 18.71
N LEU A 72 3.16 0.66 20.02
CA LEU A 72 3.39 1.77 20.95
C LEU A 72 4.88 2.12 21.01
N LEU A 73 5.22 3.39 21.29
CA LEU A 73 6.61 3.84 21.43
C LEU A 73 7.33 3.18 22.62
N SER A 74 6.59 2.74 23.64
CA SER A 74 7.13 2.06 24.82
C SER A 74 7.09 0.55 24.66
N ALA A 75 8.23 -0.10 24.86
CA ALA A 75 8.32 -1.57 24.87
C ALA A 75 7.45 -2.23 25.96
N GLU A 76 7.16 -1.51 27.04
CA GLU A 76 6.32 -1.99 28.15
C GLU A 76 4.82 -2.09 27.77
N LYS A 77 4.44 -1.52 26.64
CA LYS A 77 3.05 -1.46 26.15
C LYS A 77 2.89 -2.05 24.75
N THR A 78 3.83 -2.86 24.29
CA THR A 78 3.71 -3.56 23.01
C THR A 78 2.63 -4.66 23.13
N GLU A 79 2.00 -4.96 22.03
CA GLU A 79 1.08 -6.09 21.88
C GLU A 79 1.81 -7.22 21.13
N PRO A 80 2.45 -8.17 21.83
CA PRO A 80 3.35 -9.14 21.23
C PRO A 80 2.71 -9.97 20.11
N GLU A 81 1.41 -10.26 20.23
CA GLU A 81 0.66 -11.00 19.21
C GLU A 81 0.54 -10.21 17.90
N LEU A 82 0.27 -8.91 18.00
CA LEU A 82 0.17 -8.03 16.82
C LEU A 82 1.55 -7.74 16.21
N GLU A 83 2.59 -7.61 17.02
CA GLU A 83 3.95 -7.51 16.50
C GLU A 83 4.39 -8.79 15.79
N ASN A 84 4.10 -9.95 16.37
CA ASN A 84 4.35 -11.23 15.72
C ASN A 84 3.59 -11.33 14.39
N ARG A 85 2.33 -10.89 14.35
CA ARG A 85 1.52 -10.82 13.14
C ARG A 85 2.25 -10.08 12.02
N ILE A 86 2.75 -8.87 12.27
CA ILE A 86 3.49 -8.08 11.28
C ILE A 86 4.75 -8.80 10.79
N LEU A 87 5.51 -9.40 11.70
CA LEU A 87 6.70 -10.17 11.34
C LEU A 87 6.37 -11.36 10.44
N ARG A 88 5.26 -12.06 10.71
CA ARG A 88 4.78 -13.18 9.89
C ARG A 88 4.27 -12.72 8.52
N GLU A 89 3.55 -11.60 8.46
CA GLU A 89 3.08 -11.02 7.20
C GLU A 89 4.26 -10.60 6.30
N ILE A 90 5.32 -10.02 6.86
CA ILE A 90 6.56 -9.72 6.14
C ILE A 90 7.24 -11.00 5.62
N GLU A 91 7.30 -12.06 6.43
CA GLU A 91 7.82 -13.35 6.01
C GLU A 91 7.02 -13.93 4.84
N VAL A 92 5.68 -13.96 4.95
CA VAL A 92 4.79 -14.40 3.86
C VAL A 92 5.02 -13.57 2.61
N SER A 93 5.10 -12.25 2.74
CA SER A 93 5.32 -11.31 1.64
C SER A 93 6.60 -11.66 0.84
N GLY A 94 7.70 -11.88 1.53
CA GLY A 94 8.94 -12.28 0.88
C GLY A 94 8.86 -13.66 0.23
N LYS A 95 8.23 -14.65 0.91
CA LYS A 95 8.07 -16.01 0.38
C LYS A 95 7.20 -16.06 -0.88
N ILE A 96 6.19 -15.21 -1.00
CA ILE A 96 5.35 -15.12 -2.22
C ILE A 96 5.96 -14.22 -3.31
N GLY A 97 7.14 -13.64 -3.08
CA GLY A 97 7.89 -12.85 -4.05
C GLY A 97 7.50 -11.39 -4.14
N ALA A 98 6.69 -10.88 -3.20
CA ALA A 98 6.37 -9.46 -3.12
C ALA A 98 7.62 -8.65 -2.76
N LYS A 99 7.87 -7.58 -3.53
CA LYS A 99 9.07 -6.75 -3.35
C LYS A 99 8.90 -5.69 -2.29
N TRP A 100 7.67 -5.26 -2.02
CA TRP A 100 7.36 -4.18 -1.09
C TRP A 100 6.13 -4.52 -0.26
N CYS A 101 6.21 -4.21 1.02
CA CYS A 101 5.11 -4.26 1.98
C CYS A 101 4.68 -2.82 2.27
N ALA A 102 3.47 -2.43 1.90
CA ALA A 102 2.93 -1.13 2.27
C ALA A 102 2.70 -1.06 3.79
N TRP A 103 3.16 0.02 4.39
CA TRP A 103 3.10 0.31 5.81
C TRP A 103 2.53 1.68 6.05
N HIS A 104 1.49 1.79 6.90
CA HIS A 104 0.88 3.05 7.27
C HIS A 104 1.81 3.90 8.14
N THR A 105 2.15 5.09 7.66
CA THR A 105 2.80 6.10 8.48
C THR A 105 1.81 6.69 9.50
N ARG A 106 2.32 7.26 10.57
CA ARG A 106 1.49 7.90 11.59
C ARG A 106 2.02 9.26 11.99
N TYR A 107 1.11 10.16 12.29
CA TYR A 107 1.42 11.46 12.86
C TYR A 107 1.05 11.49 14.35
N TYR A 108 1.70 12.37 15.09
CA TYR A 108 1.43 12.60 16.51
C TYR A 108 1.11 14.05 16.79
N LYS A 109 0.26 14.25 17.81
CA LYS A 109 -0.02 15.55 18.42
C LYS A 109 0.45 15.57 19.86
N SER A 110 0.81 16.73 20.37
CA SER A 110 1.13 16.94 21.78
C SER A 110 -0.16 16.87 22.61
N GLY A 111 -0.14 16.17 23.74
CA GLY A 111 -1.30 16.02 24.62
C GLY A 111 -2.11 14.76 24.36
N GLU A 112 -3.39 14.80 24.73
CA GLU A 112 -4.29 13.67 24.50
C GLU A 112 -4.53 13.44 23.01
N TRP A 113 -4.80 12.19 22.66
CA TRP A 113 -5.10 11.74 21.30
C TRP A 113 -6.12 12.68 20.62
N GLN A 114 -5.72 13.29 19.50
CA GLN A 114 -6.49 14.20 18.64
C GLN A 114 -6.67 15.66 19.11
N SER A 115 -6.28 16.07 20.33
CA SER A 115 -6.56 17.40 20.86
C SER A 115 -5.37 18.35 20.97
N GLY A 116 -4.18 17.97 20.56
CA GLY A 116 -2.97 18.79 20.69
C GLY A 116 -2.45 19.37 19.37
N GLU A 117 -1.39 20.15 19.48
CA GLU A 117 -0.63 20.63 18.33
C GLU A 117 0.19 19.48 17.71
N PHE A 118 0.40 19.52 16.40
CA PHE A 118 1.25 18.56 15.71
C PHE A 118 2.66 18.54 16.31
N ASN A 119 3.17 17.34 16.58
CA ASN A 119 4.49 17.14 17.14
C ASN A 119 5.36 16.36 16.13
N GLU A 120 6.19 17.10 15.40
CA GLU A 120 7.03 16.56 14.35
C GLU A 120 8.09 15.59 14.89
N GLU A 121 8.78 15.95 15.98
CA GLU A 121 9.83 15.12 16.59
C GLU A 121 9.27 13.76 17.02
N LEU A 122 8.12 13.76 17.69
CA LEU A 122 7.45 12.53 18.11
C LEU A 122 6.98 11.72 16.91
N THR A 123 6.52 12.37 15.84
CA THR A 123 6.11 11.74 14.59
C THR A 123 7.29 11.05 13.90
N LEU A 124 8.43 11.73 13.77
CA LEU A 124 9.65 11.16 13.19
C LEU A 124 10.13 9.96 14.01
N ARG A 125 10.24 10.14 15.34
CA ARG A 125 10.70 9.08 16.25
C ARG A 125 9.80 7.84 16.17
N TYR A 126 8.49 8.02 16.20
CA TYR A 126 7.55 6.91 16.15
C TYR A 126 7.70 6.08 14.86
N ASN A 127 7.68 6.75 13.70
CA ASN A 127 7.79 6.03 12.44
C ASN A 127 9.14 5.32 12.32
N TYR A 128 10.22 5.96 12.76
CA TYR A 128 11.55 5.36 12.79
C TYR A 128 11.60 4.11 13.68
N GLU A 129 11.15 4.21 14.93
CA GLU A 129 11.17 3.09 15.88
C GLU A 129 10.26 1.94 15.43
N SER A 130 9.08 2.25 14.90
CA SER A 130 8.14 1.25 14.43
C SER A 130 8.69 0.44 13.26
N VAL A 131 9.17 1.11 12.21
CA VAL A 131 9.68 0.42 11.02
C VAL A 131 11.00 -0.29 11.32
N SER A 132 11.87 0.29 12.15
CA SER A 132 13.15 -0.34 12.53
C SER A 132 12.96 -1.71 13.18
N ARG A 133 11.85 -1.96 13.88
CA ARG A 133 11.53 -3.27 14.49
C ARG A 133 11.40 -4.37 13.44
N TYR A 134 10.96 -4.03 12.25
CA TYR A 134 10.58 -4.98 11.19
C TYR A 134 11.57 -5.01 10.02
N LEU A 135 12.47 -4.02 9.94
CA LEU A 135 13.36 -3.86 8.78
C LEU A 135 14.29 -5.05 8.55
N GLU A 136 14.83 -5.62 9.63
CA GLU A 136 15.72 -6.80 9.53
C GLU A 136 14.96 -8.04 9.03
N GLN A 137 13.69 -8.19 9.43
CA GLN A 137 12.82 -9.25 8.91
C GLN A 137 12.58 -9.05 7.42
N ALA A 138 12.26 -7.83 6.99
CA ALA A 138 12.05 -7.50 5.59
C ALA A 138 13.28 -7.83 4.73
N LYS A 139 14.47 -7.40 5.16
CA LYS A 139 15.75 -7.72 4.51
C LYS A 139 16.01 -9.22 4.44
N LYS A 140 15.77 -9.96 5.54
CA LYS A 140 15.95 -11.41 5.62
C LYS A 140 15.12 -12.15 4.57
N PHE A 141 13.92 -11.70 4.29
CA PHE A 141 13.03 -12.34 3.32
C PHE A 141 13.06 -11.68 1.93
N GLY A 142 13.95 -10.73 1.69
CA GLY A 142 14.16 -10.10 0.38
C GLY A 142 13.02 -9.20 -0.08
N THR A 143 12.28 -8.64 0.88
CA THR A 143 11.25 -7.61 0.67
C THR A 143 11.67 -6.29 1.33
N GLY A 144 10.98 -5.20 1.03
CA GLY A 144 11.17 -3.89 1.65
C GLY A 144 9.88 -3.37 2.30
N ILE A 145 10.01 -2.33 3.10
CA ILE A 145 8.88 -1.62 3.72
C ILE A 145 8.67 -0.31 2.97
N ALA A 146 7.47 -0.13 2.41
CA ALA A 146 7.09 1.09 1.70
C ALA A 146 6.14 1.92 2.57
N LEU A 147 6.62 3.08 2.99
CA LEU A 147 5.90 4.03 3.83
C LEU A 147 4.78 4.68 3.02
N GLU A 148 3.56 4.49 3.45
CA GLU A 148 2.40 5.07 2.78
C GLU A 148 2.11 6.49 3.27
N ASN A 149 1.80 7.37 2.33
CA ASN A 149 1.43 8.76 2.58
C ASN A 149 -0.01 8.88 3.09
N LEU A 150 -0.24 8.55 4.35
CA LEU A 150 -1.56 8.77 4.94
C LEU A 150 -1.91 10.26 5.00
N PHE A 151 -3.19 10.59 4.81
CA PHE A 151 -3.68 11.98 4.81
C PHE A 151 -3.27 12.76 6.06
N GLY A 152 -3.19 12.14 7.25
CA GLY A 152 -2.73 12.80 8.46
C GLY A 152 -1.28 13.30 8.39
N ILE A 153 -0.34 12.48 7.92
CA ILE A 153 1.07 12.87 7.70
C ILE A 153 1.13 14.00 6.68
N MET A 154 0.40 13.87 5.58
CA MET A 154 0.42 14.84 4.49
C MET A 154 -0.17 16.19 4.92
N MET A 155 -1.27 16.20 5.67
CA MET A 155 -1.91 17.43 6.17
C MET A 155 -1.05 18.22 7.14
N PHE A 156 -0.20 17.58 7.94
CA PHE A 156 0.59 18.24 8.98
C PHE A 156 2.04 18.47 8.60
N GLY A 157 2.64 17.61 7.82
CA GLY A 157 4.06 17.70 7.48
C GLY A 157 4.36 17.64 5.99
N GLY A 158 3.37 17.28 5.18
CA GLY A 158 3.49 17.21 3.73
C GLY A 158 4.55 16.23 3.24
N THR A 159 4.87 16.38 1.97
CA THR A 159 5.88 15.56 1.28
C THR A 159 7.26 15.65 1.94
N ASP A 160 7.65 16.81 2.48
CA ASP A 160 8.97 16.99 3.07
C ASP A 160 9.14 16.15 4.36
N LEU A 161 8.08 16.03 5.17
CA LEU A 161 8.11 15.16 6.35
C LEU A 161 8.21 13.69 5.95
N LEU A 162 7.45 13.25 4.94
CA LEU A 162 7.50 11.89 4.44
C LEU A 162 8.90 11.53 3.90
N ILE A 163 9.55 12.45 3.18
CA ILE A 163 10.95 12.30 2.73
C ILE A 163 11.87 12.12 3.93
N ARG A 164 11.76 12.97 4.96
CA ARG A 164 12.61 12.90 6.16
C ARG A 164 12.42 11.57 6.91
N ILE A 165 11.19 11.09 7.02
CA ILE A 165 10.93 9.76 7.60
C ILE A 165 11.62 8.68 6.77
N CYS A 166 11.43 8.68 5.45
CA CYS A 166 12.02 7.68 4.56
C CYS A 166 13.56 7.69 4.61
N ASP A 167 14.16 8.86 4.49
CA ASP A 167 15.62 9.02 4.44
C ASP A 167 16.31 8.71 5.77
N SER A 168 15.59 8.79 6.90
CA SER A 168 16.16 8.50 8.23
C SER A 168 16.65 7.06 8.39
N PHE A 169 16.16 6.14 7.55
CA PHE A 169 16.57 4.72 7.62
C PHE A 169 17.90 4.42 6.92
N HIS A 170 18.35 5.29 6.01
CA HIS A 170 19.56 5.06 5.22
C HIS A 170 19.63 3.65 4.62
N SER A 171 18.52 3.16 4.07
CA SER A 171 18.36 1.77 3.62
C SER A 171 17.56 1.68 2.33
N ASP A 172 18.07 0.90 1.38
CA ASP A 172 17.35 0.59 0.12
C ASP A 172 16.14 -0.33 0.32
N ALA A 173 16.00 -0.92 1.51
CA ALA A 173 14.83 -1.71 1.90
C ALA A 173 13.71 -0.87 2.52
N VAL A 174 13.84 0.46 2.54
CA VAL A 174 12.76 1.39 2.89
C VAL A 174 12.49 2.30 1.69
N GLY A 175 11.23 2.48 1.37
CA GLY A 175 10.78 3.34 0.30
C GLY A 175 9.41 3.93 0.60
N ILE A 176 8.75 4.46 -0.42
CA ILE A 176 7.44 5.10 -0.31
C ILE A 176 6.43 4.35 -1.16
N CYS A 177 5.28 4.06 -0.59
CA CYS A 177 4.06 3.70 -1.30
C CYS A 177 3.26 5.00 -1.51
N TRP A 178 3.14 5.45 -2.77
CA TRP A 178 2.36 6.64 -3.05
C TRP A 178 0.89 6.29 -3.23
N ASP A 179 0.08 6.74 -2.29
CA ASP A 179 -1.37 6.64 -2.35
C ASP A 179 -1.97 7.93 -2.91
N THR A 180 -2.66 7.80 -4.04
CA THR A 180 -3.22 8.92 -4.79
C THR A 180 -4.47 9.50 -4.15
N GLY A 181 -5.27 8.67 -3.50
CA GLY A 181 -6.48 9.12 -2.80
C GLY A 181 -6.18 9.87 -1.52
N HIS A 182 -5.21 9.39 -0.72
CA HIS A 182 -4.75 10.08 0.47
C HIS A 182 -4.14 11.45 0.14
N ALA A 183 -3.36 11.54 -0.92
CA ALA A 183 -2.82 12.80 -1.40
C ALA A 183 -3.92 13.77 -1.84
N ASN A 184 -4.97 13.27 -2.49
CA ASN A 184 -6.11 14.09 -2.92
C ASN A 184 -6.92 14.64 -1.73
N ILE A 185 -7.15 13.84 -0.68
CA ILE A 185 -7.79 14.29 0.57
C ILE A 185 -6.95 15.38 1.25
N SER A 186 -5.64 15.24 1.22
CA SER A 186 -4.69 16.17 1.83
C SER A 186 -4.53 17.47 1.02
N LYS A 187 -5.15 17.58 -0.16
CA LYS A 187 -5.06 18.72 -1.08
C LYS A 187 -3.64 18.99 -1.59
N GLU A 188 -2.81 17.96 -1.66
CA GLU A 188 -1.47 18.05 -2.21
C GLU A 188 -1.50 18.28 -3.73
N ASP A 189 -0.57 19.08 -4.25
CA ASP A 189 -0.23 19.02 -5.67
C ASP A 189 0.55 17.72 -5.91
N GLN A 190 -0.16 16.70 -6.33
CA GLN A 190 0.42 15.36 -6.47
C GLN A 190 1.59 15.31 -7.47
N ALA A 191 1.53 16.10 -8.55
CA ALA A 191 2.61 16.13 -9.54
C ALA A 191 3.90 16.74 -8.95
N GLU A 192 3.77 17.78 -8.13
CA GLU A 192 4.89 18.36 -7.41
C GLU A 192 5.43 17.40 -6.36
N SER A 193 4.55 16.81 -5.53
CA SER A 193 4.93 15.85 -4.50
C SER A 193 5.64 14.63 -5.07
N ILE A 194 5.14 14.02 -6.14
CA ILE A 194 5.76 12.89 -6.85
C ILE A 194 7.15 13.28 -7.36
N THR A 195 7.29 14.47 -7.95
CA THR A 195 8.57 14.97 -8.44
C THR A 195 9.60 15.12 -7.30
N LYS A 196 9.20 15.64 -6.14
CA LYS A 196 10.06 15.75 -4.94
C LYS A 196 10.46 14.38 -4.39
N LEU A 197 9.53 13.44 -4.35
CA LEU A 197 9.77 12.08 -3.87
C LEU A 197 10.74 11.32 -4.76
N GLY A 198 10.65 11.50 -6.07
CA GLY A 198 11.56 10.91 -7.05
C GLY A 198 11.66 9.38 -6.89
N THR A 199 12.89 8.87 -6.89
CA THR A 199 13.18 7.42 -6.82
C THR A 199 12.84 6.75 -5.50
N ARG A 200 12.38 7.51 -4.48
CA ARG A 200 11.89 6.95 -3.21
C ARG A 200 10.57 6.20 -3.39
N ILE A 201 9.77 6.54 -4.41
CA ILE A 201 8.53 5.83 -4.72
C ILE A 201 8.88 4.44 -5.25
N LYS A 202 8.42 3.40 -4.54
CA LYS A 202 8.70 2.00 -4.85
C LYS A 202 7.46 1.23 -5.29
N CYS A 203 6.31 1.63 -4.81
CA CYS A 203 5.01 1.09 -5.18
C CYS A 203 3.93 2.17 -5.06
N THR A 204 2.72 1.85 -5.47
CA THR A 204 1.61 2.80 -5.47
C THR A 204 0.33 2.13 -4.95
N HIS A 205 -0.54 2.95 -4.36
CA HIS A 205 -1.97 2.69 -4.21
C HIS A 205 -2.73 3.68 -5.09
N ILE A 206 -3.42 3.16 -6.08
CA ILE A 206 -4.13 3.98 -7.07
C ILE A 206 -5.63 3.80 -6.86
N HIS A 207 -6.26 4.83 -6.42
CA HIS A 207 -7.70 4.98 -6.36
C HIS A 207 -8.06 6.46 -6.46
N ASN A 208 -9.33 6.77 -6.58
CA ASN A 208 -9.81 8.15 -6.68
C ASN A 208 -10.83 8.45 -5.58
N ASN A 209 -11.07 9.72 -5.37
CA ASN A 209 -12.09 10.28 -4.51
C ASN A 209 -12.34 11.74 -4.90
N PHE A 210 -13.22 12.43 -4.20
CA PHE A 210 -13.51 13.86 -4.43
C PHE A 210 -12.75 14.78 -3.45
N GLY A 211 -11.69 14.28 -2.78
CA GLY A 211 -10.87 15.03 -1.84
C GLY A 211 -11.58 15.34 -0.51
N VAL A 212 -12.54 14.52 -0.10
CA VAL A 212 -13.31 14.67 1.14
C VAL A 212 -13.26 13.42 2.00
N ARG A 213 -13.44 12.25 1.36
CA ARG A 213 -13.43 10.95 2.01
C ARG A 213 -12.53 9.99 1.24
N ASP A 214 -12.09 8.99 1.96
CA ASP A 214 -11.29 7.90 1.40
C ASP A 214 -12.23 6.85 0.77
N ASP A 215 -12.69 7.16 -0.44
CA ASP A 215 -13.76 6.40 -1.10
C ASP A 215 -13.25 5.12 -1.79
N HIS A 216 -11.94 4.96 -1.99
CA HIS A 216 -11.34 3.87 -2.76
C HIS A 216 -12.05 3.59 -4.10
N ALA A 217 -12.47 4.67 -4.75
CA ALA A 217 -13.21 4.58 -6.02
C ALA A 217 -12.27 4.23 -7.18
N PRO A 218 -12.76 3.56 -8.24
CA PRO A 218 -11.98 3.37 -9.45
C PRO A 218 -11.42 4.69 -10.00
N PRO A 219 -10.27 4.67 -10.71
CA PRO A 219 -9.54 5.88 -11.10
C PRO A 219 -10.36 6.96 -11.82
N ILE A 220 -11.38 6.57 -12.58
CA ILE A 220 -12.20 7.54 -13.33
C ILE A 220 -13.34 8.15 -12.50
N TYR A 221 -13.55 7.71 -11.26
CA TYR A 221 -14.60 8.22 -10.37
C TYR A 221 -14.01 9.10 -9.27
N GLY A 222 -13.77 10.37 -9.59
CA GLY A 222 -13.23 11.36 -8.65
C GLY A 222 -12.69 12.57 -9.38
N ASN A 223 -11.84 13.34 -8.71
CA ASN A 223 -11.34 14.61 -9.24
C ASN A 223 -9.81 14.70 -9.31
N ILE A 224 -9.08 13.57 -9.22
CA ILE A 224 -7.63 13.54 -9.40
C ILE A 224 -7.30 13.85 -10.87
N GLU A 225 -6.36 14.77 -11.09
CA GLU A 225 -5.90 15.19 -12.42
C GLU A 225 -4.85 14.21 -12.98
N TRP A 226 -5.30 13.05 -13.45
CA TRP A 226 -4.41 11.97 -13.92
C TRP A 226 -3.47 12.39 -15.04
N ASN A 227 -3.86 13.33 -15.87
CA ASN A 227 -3.02 13.92 -16.91
C ASN A 227 -1.82 14.74 -16.38
N ARG A 228 -1.79 15.05 -15.09
CA ARG A 228 -0.64 15.63 -14.40
C ARG A 228 0.11 14.60 -13.57
N VAL A 229 -0.64 13.75 -12.86
CA VAL A 229 -0.09 12.74 -11.93
C VAL A 229 0.72 11.68 -12.66
N MET A 230 0.18 11.07 -13.72
CA MET A 230 0.83 9.95 -14.40
C MET A 230 2.12 10.37 -15.15
N PRO A 231 2.16 11.51 -15.88
CA PRO A 231 3.40 11.99 -16.46
C PRO A 231 4.46 12.35 -15.40
N ALA A 232 4.05 12.94 -14.26
CA ALA A 232 4.99 13.24 -13.18
C ALA A 232 5.61 11.95 -12.61
N LEU A 233 4.81 10.90 -12.39
CA LEU A 233 5.28 9.60 -11.95
C LEU A 233 6.26 8.98 -12.97
N SER A 234 5.92 9.04 -14.25
CA SER A 234 6.80 8.58 -15.34
C SER A 234 8.14 9.33 -15.37
N ALA A 235 8.12 10.63 -15.16
CA ALA A 235 9.31 11.49 -15.20
C ALA A 235 10.32 11.17 -14.07
N THR A 236 9.89 10.56 -12.96
CA THR A 236 10.79 10.10 -11.90
C THR A 236 11.61 8.86 -12.29
N GLY A 237 11.33 8.23 -13.43
CA GLY A 237 11.87 6.93 -13.81
C GLY A 237 11.20 5.76 -13.09
N TYR A 238 10.01 5.97 -12.51
CA TYR A 238 9.26 4.92 -11.83
C TYR A 238 8.96 3.73 -12.74
N ASN A 239 9.32 2.55 -12.28
CA ASN A 239 9.10 1.28 -12.99
C ASN A 239 8.45 0.21 -12.10
N GLY A 240 7.97 0.59 -10.94
CA GLY A 240 7.23 -0.27 -10.01
C GLY A 240 5.81 -0.59 -10.47
N PRO A 241 5.03 -1.30 -9.66
CA PRO A 241 3.65 -1.65 -9.98
C PRO A 241 2.72 -0.43 -9.87
N LEU A 242 1.83 -0.27 -10.84
CA LEU A 242 0.62 0.52 -10.69
C LEU A 242 -0.42 -0.38 -10.03
N THR A 243 -0.63 -0.20 -8.72
CA THR A 243 -1.50 -1.07 -7.93
C THR A 243 -2.82 -0.36 -7.63
N LEU A 244 -3.90 -0.89 -8.14
CA LEU A 244 -5.24 -0.40 -7.77
C LEU A 244 -5.59 -0.85 -6.35
N GLU A 245 -6.03 0.09 -5.54
CA GLU A 245 -6.61 -0.14 -4.22
C GLU A 245 -8.07 0.35 -4.21
N THR A 246 -8.92 -0.41 -4.88
CA THR A 246 -10.33 -0.07 -5.08
C THR A 246 -11.23 -1.09 -4.40
N HIS A 247 -12.34 -0.64 -3.83
CA HIS A 247 -13.26 -1.49 -3.11
C HIS A 247 -14.53 -1.78 -3.92
N CYS A 248 -14.99 -3.03 -3.82
CA CYS A 248 -16.26 -3.48 -4.39
C CYS A 248 -17.12 -4.08 -3.26
N TRP A 249 -18.31 -3.56 -3.10
CA TRP A 249 -19.25 -3.98 -2.06
C TRP A 249 -20.46 -4.76 -2.64
N TYR A 250 -20.23 -5.55 -3.68
CA TYR A 250 -21.30 -6.27 -4.37
C TYR A 250 -21.36 -7.75 -3.95
N ASP A 251 -22.57 -8.26 -3.73
CA ASP A 251 -22.83 -9.67 -3.41
C ASP A 251 -22.94 -10.56 -4.66
N SER A 252 -22.78 -9.99 -5.86
CA SER A 252 -22.90 -10.69 -7.14
C SER A 252 -21.56 -10.86 -7.83
N ASP A 253 -21.23 -12.11 -8.19
CA ASP A 253 -20.01 -12.42 -8.96
C ASP A 253 -20.00 -11.73 -10.34
N GLU A 254 -21.17 -11.51 -10.95
CA GLU A 254 -21.29 -10.82 -12.22
C GLU A 254 -20.92 -9.33 -12.08
N LEU A 255 -21.37 -8.68 -11.02
CA LEU A 255 -21.00 -7.29 -10.74
C LEU A 255 -19.53 -7.17 -10.36
N LEU A 256 -18.99 -8.13 -9.62
CA LEU A 256 -17.56 -8.18 -9.31
C LEU A 256 -16.72 -8.32 -10.59
N ARG A 257 -17.12 -9.19 -11.54
CA ARG A 257 -16.46 -9.32 -12.86
C ARG A 257 -16.48 -7.99 -13.63
N SER A 258 -17.63 -7.32 -13.66
CA SER A 258 -17.78 -6.03 -14.31
C SER A 258 -16.88 -4.96 -13.66
N PHE A 259 -16.82 -4.95 -12.33
CA PHE A 259 -15.95 -4.06 -11.57
C PHE A 259 -14.46 -4.32 -11.83
N MET A 260 -14.02 -5.58 -11.79
CA MET A 260 -12.63 -5.95 -12.07
C MET A 260 -12.22 -5.58 -13.51
N LYS A 261 -13.10 -5.84 -14.47
CA LYS A 261 -12.85 -5.45 -15.87
C LYS A 261 -12.73 -3.94 -16.03
N HIS A 262 -13.63 -3.18 -15.39
CA HIS A 262 -13.59 -1.73 -15.38
C HIS A 262 -12.28 -1.19 -14.77
N ASN A 263 -11.82 -1.77 -13.66
CA ASN A 263 -10.56 -1.43 -13.04
C ASN A 263 -9.37 -1.71 -13.98
N TYR A 264 -9.36 -2.86 -14.66
CA TYR A 264 -8.31 -3.19 -15.62
C TYR A 264 -8.25 -2.21 -16.79
N ASP A 265 -9.41 -1.80 -17.31
CA ASP A 265 -9.48 -0.80 -18.38
C ASP A 265 -9.01 0.58 -17.89
N SER A 266 -9.42 0.96 -16.69
CA SER A 266 -9.02 2.22 -16.06
C SER A 266 -7.51 2.31 -15.84
N ILE A 267 -6.88 1.27 -15.28
CA ILE A 267 -5.43 1.27 -15.06
C ILE A 267 -4.66 1.23 -16.39
N THR A 268 -5.23 0.60 -17.41
CA THR A 268 -4.64 0.59 -18.77
C THR A 268 -4.69 1.98 -19.40
N TYR A 269 -5.77 2.72 -19.19
CA TYR A 269 -5.83 4.13 -19.57
C TYR A 269 -4.79 4.97 -18.82
N LEU A 270 -4.66 4.81 -17.49
CA LEU A 270 -3.65 5.54 -16.72
C LEU A 270 -2.22 5.24 -17.21
N GLU A 271 -1.91 3.98 -17.50
CA GLU A 271 -0.62 3.61 -18.09
C GLU A 271 -0.35 4.36 -19.40
N SER A 272 -1.35 4.57 -20.24
CA SER A 272 -1.20 5.31 -21.49
C SER A 272 -0.80 6.77 -21.30
N LEU A 273 -1.16 7.37 -20.17
CA LEU A 273 -0.78 8.75 -19.82
C LEU A 273 0.67 8.89 -19.35
N MET A 274 1.38 7.78 -19.09
CA MET A 274 2.80 7.77 -18.72
C MET A 274 3.74 7.84 -19.94
N GLN A 275 3.20 7.66 -21.12
CA GLN A 275 3.98 7.76 -22.37
C GLN A 275 4.12 9.22 -22.76
N PRO A 276 5.32 9.64 -23.25
CA PRO A 276 5.54 11.01 -23.72
C PRO A 276 4.74 11.33 -24.97
#